data_432b6829f5fea5889f5368cd8a16f1ad
#
_entry.id   432b6829f5fea5889f5368cd8a16f1ad
#
_cell.length_a   1.000
_cell.length_b   1.000
_cell.length_c   1.000
_cell.angle_alpha   90.00
_cell.angle_beta   90.00
_cell.angle_gamma   90.00
#
_symmetry.space_group_name_H-M   'P 1'
#
loop_
_entity.id
_entity.type
_entity.pdbx_description
1 polymer ?
#
loop_
_entity_poly.entity_id
_entity_poly.type
_entity_poly.pdbx_seq_one_letter_code
_entity_poly.pdbx_strand_id
1 'polypeptide(L)'
;MDALNPQSGLKPEADPEPGLNRRIRRNLLLLTCCQAVGQSCNTMMFAATGLSVITFYRHPEFANLPVTMQHLGVMIWVFPAALLMQRVGRGIGFRVGSLFGMAGATVMCIGLYTGNFLVMCGGGLILGYAVACLQMYRFAAAELVPIHYRAKAISWVTAGGVAAAVIGPSLVRVTHDLAMPLYVATYAAILGLHLIVFTIMSFISFPSVASASPAASPAEPVAPPRPLWVIASQPRFIASAMAGMLAFGTMSFIMSASPLAIVGCGFPHSEAHWVIFVHVLGMFVPSFFTGNLINRFGATTVMAWGVVLMLAGVVAALSGMSEWNFRIALTVNGVGWNFLFVGATTLVTTCYRPNERGKSQALNDLLVFSTTATSSFMAGFLQDRWGWQPLNWFSVLLMLAAACAVLWLRYQRPTLSAAH
;
A
#
# COMPACT_ATOMS: atom_id res chain seq x y z
N MET A 1 -39.24 62.08 3.72
CA MET A 1 -39.37 61.75 2.31
C MET A 1 -37.96 61.33 1.87
N ASP A 2 -37.40 60.19 2.22
CA ASP A 2 -37.67 58.82 1.88
C ASP A 2 -37.13 58.48 0.51
N ALA A 3 -36.04 57.85 0.46
CA ALA A 3 -35.65 57.01 -0.66
C ALA A 3 -34.98 55.74 -0.09
N LEU A 4 -35.77 54.70 -0.01
CA LEU A 4 -35.39 53.31 0.18
C LEU A 4 -34.49 52.85 -0.96
N ASN A 5 -33.30 52.41 -0.66
CA ASN A 5 -32.43 51.71 -1.58
C ASN A 5 -32.43 50.21 -1.22
N PRO A 6 -33.05 49.35 -2.03
CA PRO A 6 -32.90 47.90 -1.87
C PRO A 6 -31.61 47.46 -2.56
N GLN A 7 -30.55 47.34 -1.82
CA GLN A 7 -29.40 46.61 -2.32
C GLN A 7 -29.78 45.13 -2.46
N SER A 8 -30.14 44.77 -3.68
CA SER A 8 -30.31 43.45 -4.17
C SER A 8 -29.03 42.63 -3.89
N GLY A 9 -29.19 41.61 -3.04
CA GLY A 9 -28.16 40.61 -2.80
C GLY A 9 -27.83 39.83 -4.07
N LEU A 10 -26.82 40.31 -4.79
CA LEU A 10 -26.10 39.50 -5.75
C LEU A 10 -25.25 38.53 -4.94
N LYS A 11 -25.69 37.26 -4.85
CA LYS A 11 -24.78 36.13 -4.52
C LYS A 11 -23.59 36.24 -5.49
N PRO A 12 -22.35 36.23 -5.02
CA PRO A 12 -21.22 36.11 -5.93
C PRO A 12 -21.45 34.84 -6.75
N GLU A 13 -21.61 35.00 -8.05
CA GLU A 13 -21.58 33.93 -9.03
C GLU A 13 -20.26 33.19 -8.80
N ALA A 14 -20.35 31.94 -8.38
CA ALA A 14 -19.18 31.09 -8.20
C ALA A 14 -18.50 30.97 -9.56
N ASP A 15 -17.35 31.60 -9.73
CA ASP A 15 -16.54 31.42 -10.92
C ASP A 15 -16.42 29.92 -11.23
N PRO A 16 -16.63 29.51 -12.49
CA PRO A 16 -16.52 28.13 -12.89
C PRO A 16 -15.09 27.66 -12.51
N GLU A 17 -14.98 26.68 -11.63
CA GLU A 17 -13.72 26.16 -11.13
C GLU A 17 -12.73 25.94 -12.30
N PRO A 18 -11.56 26.55 -12.30
CA PRO A 18 -10.60 26.40 -13.38
C PRO A 18 -10.19 24.94 -13.45
N GLY A 19 -10.63 24.25 -14.51
CA GLY A 19 -10.34 22.85 -14.73
C GLY A 19 -8.82 22.58 -14.67
N LEU A 20 -8.40 21.44 -14.15
CA LEU A 20 -6.98 21.04 -14.09
C LEU A 20 -6.29 21.25 -15.44
N ASN A 21 -5.17 21.98 -15.45
CA ASN A 21 -4.36 22.23 -16.63
C ASN A 21 -3.99 20.89 -17.32
N ARG A 22 -3.97 20.88 -18.66
CA ARG A 22 -3.63 19.70 -19.48
C ARG A 22 -2.35 19.00 -19.05
N ARG A 23 -1.32 19.78 -18.64
CA ARG A 23 -0.05 19.23 -18.12
C ARG A 23 -0.24 18.47 -16.82
N ILE A 24 -1.03 19.00 -15.88
CA ILE A 24 -1.33 18.35 -14.60
C ILE A 24 -2.09 17.06 -14.83
N ARG A 25 -3.14 17.08 -15.66
CA ARG A 25 -3.92 15.89 -16.02
C ARG A 25 -3.05 14.80 -16.63
N ARG A 26 -2.16 15.16 -17.56
CA ARG A 26 -1.19 14.23 -18.17
C ARG A 26 -0.27 13.62 -17.11
N ASN A 27 0.31 14.44 -16.23
CA ASN A 27 1.22 13.96 -15.19
C ASN A 27 0.52 13.03 -14.21
N LEU A 28 -0.71 13.33 -13.81
CA LEU A 28 -1.54 12.43 -12.97
C LEU A 28 -1.84 11.11 -13.66
N LEU A 29 -2.21 11.13 -14.95
CA LEU A 29 -2.47 9.91 -15.72
C LEU A 29 -1.20 9.04 -15.78
N LEU A 30 -0.06 9.63 -16.15
CA LEU A 30 1.22 8.91 -16.21
C LEU A 30 1.60 8.34 -14.85
N LEU A 31 1.39 9.08 -13.76
CA LEU A 31 1.67 8.61 -12.40
C LEU A 31 0.71 7.47 -12.00
N THR A 32 -0.55 7.53 -12.42
CA THR A 32 -1.52 6.43 -12.25
C THR A 32 -1.09 5.18 -13.01
N CYS A 33 -0.58 5.33 -14.24
CA CYS A 33 -0.01 4.21 -15.00
C CYS A 33 1.22 3.62 -14.29
N CYS A 34 2.12 4.46 -13.75
CA CYS A 34 3.25 3.99 -12.96
C CYS A 34 2.80 3.23 -11.70
N GLN A 35 1.74 3.70 -11.04
CA GLN A 35 1.13 3.00 -9.90
C GLN A 35 0.57 1.64 -10.32
N ALA A 36 -0.17 1.58 -11.42
CA ALA A 36 -0.72 0.33 -11.95
C ALA A 36 0.38 -0.70 -12.25
N VAL A 37 1.42 -0.29 -12.98
CA VAL A 37 2.53 -1.18 -13.36
C VAL A 37 3.37 -1.58 -12.15
N GLY A 38 3.73 -0.63 -11.28
CA GLY A 38 4.52 -0.91 -10.07
C GLY A 38 3.77 -1.80 -9.07
N GLN A 39 2.47 -1.58 -8.90
CA GLN A 39 1.65 -2.44 -8.05
C GLN A 39 1.48 -3.84 -8.65
N SER A 40 1.47 -3.98 -9.99
CA SER A 40 1.48 -5.29 -10.66
C SER A 40 2.74 -6.08 -10.32
N CYS A 41 3.93 -5.44 -10.29
CA CYS A 41 5.17 -6.09 -9.85
C CYS A 41 5.03 -6.62 -8.42
N ASN A 42 4.46 -5.83 -7.51
CA ASN A 42 4.24 -6.23 -6.13
C ASN A 42 3.27 -7.42 -6.01
N THR A 43 2.17 -7.39 -6.77
CA THR A 43 1.19 -8.49 -6.81
C THR A 43 1.81 -9.77 -7.38
N MET A 44 2.66 -9.67 -8.42
CA MET A 44 3.41 -10.81 -8.97
C MET A 44 4.34 -11.43 -7.93
N MET A 45 5.00 -10.61 -7.10
CA MET A 45 5.84 -11.10 -6.00
C MET A 45 5.04 -11.98 -5.03
N PHE A 46 3.88 -11.53 -4.57
CA PHE A 46 3.03 -12.32 -3.68
C PHE A 46 2.49 -13.60 -4.34
N ALA A 47 2.13 -13.54 -5.63
CA ALA A 47 1.53 -14.67 -6.32
C ALA A 47 2.55 -15.77 -6.70
N ALA A 48 3.81 -15.38 -6.96
CA ALA A 48 4.79 -16.28 -7.56
C ALA A 48 5.91 -16.73 -6.59
N THR A 49 6.30 -15.88 -5.61
CA THR A 49 7.58 -16.09 -4.92
C THR A 49 7.56 -17.34 -4.05
N GLY A 50 6.54 -17.54 -3.22
CA GLY A 50 6.45 -18.74 -2.40
C GLY A 50 6.48 -20.02 -3.25
N LEU A 51 5.70 -20.02 -4.35
CA LEU A 51 5.64 -21.15 -5.26
C LEU A 51 6.95 -21.38 -6.03
N SER A 52 7.66 -20.31 -6.42
CA SER A 52 8.97 -20.45 -7.07
C SER A 52 10.05 -21.01 -6.15
N VAL A 53 10.06 -20.61 -4.88
CA VAL A 53 11.03 -21.09 -3.90
C VAL A 53 10.90 -22.58 -3.67
N ILE A 54 9.70 -23.11 -3.52
CA ILE A 54 9.51 -24.56 -3.26
C ILE A 54 9.91 -25.44 -4.45
N THR A 55 10.14 -24.87 -5.65
CA THR A 55 10.62 -25.67 -6.81
C THR A 55 12.09 -26.09 -6.70
N PHE A 56 12.90 -25.37 -5.93
CA PHE A 56 14.34 -25.64 -5.83
C PHE A 56 14.90 -25.69 -4.40
N TYR A 57 14.17 -25.14 -3.41
CA TYR A 57 14.62 -25.06 -2.03
C TYR A 57 13.86 -26.06 -1.15
N ARG A 58 14.60 -26.87 -0.38
CA ARG A 58 14.05 -28.02 0.37
C ARG A 58 13.32 -27.65 1.67
N HIS A 59 13.31 -26.37 2.04
CA HIS A 59 12.74 -25.86 3.29
C HIS A 59 11.54 -24.98 2.99
N PRO A 60 10.31 -25.54 2.85
CA PRO A 60 9.11 -24.80 2.48
C PRO A 60 8.69 -23.76 3.54
N GLU A 61 9.12 -23.95 4.81
CA GLU A 61 8.91 -22.97 5.88
C GLU A 61 9.51 -21.59 5.58
N PHE A 62 10.54 -21.52 4.73
CA PHE A 62 11.18 -20.28 4.28
C PHE A 62 10.69 -19.79 2.90
N ALA A 63 9.66 -20.43 2.31
CA ALA A 63 9.20 -20.12 0.95
C ALA A 63 8.89 -18.62 0.75
N ASN A 64 8.36 -17.95 1.76
CA ASN A 64 8.01 -16.53 1.71
C ASN A 64 9.15 -15.58 2.16
N LEU A 65 10.32 -16.09 2.50
CA LEU A 65 11.43 -15.26 2.98
C LEU A 65 11.86 -14.17 1.97
N PRO A 66 11.91 -14.41 0.64
CA PRO A 66 12.23 -13.32 -0.31
C PRO A 66 11.20 -12.19 -0.32
N VAL A 67 9.91 -12.49 -0.08
CA VAL A 67 8.85 -11.47 0.11
C VAL A 67 9.06 -10.73 1.43
N THR A 68 9.41 -11.45 2.50
CA THR A 68 9.78 -10.84 3.79
C THR A 68 10.96 -9.88 3.63
N MET A 69 11.99 -10.28 2.87
CA MET A 69 13.15 -9.44 2.56
C MET A 69 12.75 -8.20 1.76
N GLN A 70 11.76 -8.28 0.89
CA GLN A 70 11.22 -7.10 0.20
C GLN A 70 10.60 -6.11 1.18
N HIS A 71 9.80 -6.56 2.17
CA HIS A 71 9.24 -5.68 3.19
C HIS A 71 10.31 -5.09 4.11
N LEU A 72 11.30 -5.90 4.49
CA LEU A 72 12.46 -5.41 5.23
C LEU A 72 13.22 -4.36 4.41
N GLY A 73 13.35 -4.58 3.10
CA GLY A 73 13.89 -3.59 2.18
C GLY A 73 13.10 -2.28 2.17
N VAL A 74 11.76 -2.33 2.18
CA VAL A 74 10.93 -1.11 2.29
C VAL A 74 11.28 -0.35 3.57
N MET A 75 11.38 -1.04 4.71
CA MET A 75 11.74 -0.42 6.00
C MET A 75 13.09 0.29 5.95
N ILE A 76 14.10 -0.37 5.41
CA ILE A 76 15.47 0.16 5.31
C ILE A 76 15.52 1.34 4.35
N TRP A 77 14.84 1.24 3.21
CA TRP A 77 14.98 2.17 2.10
C TRP A 77 14.03 3.35 2.13
N VAL A 78 12.93 3.33 2.92
CA VAL A 78 11.93 4.42 2.91
C VAL A 78 12.53 5.78 3.29
N PHE A 79 13.39 5.85 4.31
CA PHE A 79 14.07 7.07 4.71
C PHE A 79 15.14 7.53 3.69
N PRO A 80 16.09 6.68 3.25
CA PRO A 80 17.03 7.05 2.19
C PRO A 80 16.34 7.53 0.90
N ALA A 81 15.26 6.87 0.47
CA ALA A 81 14.50 7.28 -0.70
C ALA A 81 13.85 8.66 -0.52
N ALA A 82 13.25 8.93 0.64
CA ALA A 82 12.66 10.22 0.95
C ALA A 82 13.72 11.34 1.00
N LEU A 83 14.88 11.09 1.62
CA LEU A 83 15.99 12.04 1.67
C LEU A 83 16.57 12.32 0.28
N LEU A 84 16.74 11.28 -0.53
CA LEU A 84 17.18 11.45 -1.92
C LEU A 84 16.20 12.35 -2.69
N MET A 85 14.89 12.08 -2.59
CA MET A 85 13.85 12.87 -3.26
C MET A 85 13.80 14.33 -2.79
N GLN A 86 14.11 14.59 -1.52
CA GLN A 86 14.24 15.96 -1.02
C GLN A 86 15.43 16.71 -1.62
N ARG A 87 16.55 16.03 -1.88
CA ARG A 87 17.77 16.64 -2.44
C ARG A 87 17.72 16.81 -3.95
N VAL A 88 17.30 15.79 -4.68
CA VAL A 88 17.38 15.73 -6.16
C VAL A 88 16.02 15.83 -6.85
N GLY A 89 14.93 15.91 -6.08
CA GLY A 89 13.57 15.98 -6.59
C GLY A 89 12.90 14.61 -6.81
N ARG A 90 11.57 14.62 -6.83
CA ARG A 90 10.72 13.42 -6.97
C ARG A 90 11.02 12.62 -8.24
N GLY A 91 11.18 13.29 -9.39
CA GLY A 91 11.37 12.62 -10.67
C GLY A 91 12.65 11.78 -10.75
N ILE A 92 13.76 12.30 -10.21
CA ILE A 92 15.02 11.54 -10.15
C ILE A 92 14.88 10.39 -9.14
N GLY A 93 14.34 10.67 -7.95
CA GLY A 93 14.17 9.65 -6.92
C GLY A 93 13.33 8.46 -7.38
N PHE A 94 12.23 8.70 -8.11
CA PHE A 94 11.39 7.62 -8.64
C PHE A 94 12.05 6.83 -9.77
N ARG A 95 12.85 7.48 -10.64
CA ARG A 95 13.66 6.77 -11.65
C ARG A 95 14.71 5.87 -11.00
N VAL A 96 15.38 6.36 -9.96
CA VAL A 96 16.28 5.53 -9.14
C VAL A 96 15.52 4.35 -8.52
N GLY A 97 14.28 4.56 -8.05
CA GLY A 97 13.40 3.47 -7.58
C GLY A 97 13.19 2.39 -8.63
N SER A 98 12.92 2.78 -9.88
CA SER A 98 12.76 1.82 -10.98
C SER A 98 14.05 1.08 -11.32
N LEU A 99 15.23 1.74 -11.24
CA LEU A 99 16.53 1.08 -11.42
C LEU A 99 16.78 0.02 -10.34
N PHE A 100 16.48 0.33 -9.08
CA PHE A 100 16.54 -0.66 -8.00
C PHE A 100 15.53 -1.81 -8.22
N GLY A 101 14.34 -1.51 -8.76
CA GLY A 101 13.37 -2.52 -9.16
C GLY A 101 13.91 -3.47 -10.22
N MET A 102 14.54 -2.93 -11.28
CA MET A 102 15.20 -3.75 -12.32
C MET A 102 16.34 -4.58 -11.74
N ALA A 103 17.21 -3.98 -10.92
CA ALA A 103 18.33 -4.67 -10.29
C ALA A 103 17.85 -5.82 -9.39
N GLY A 104 16.83 -5.56 -8.55
CA GLY A 104 16.26 -6.56 -7.66
C GLY A 104 15.64 -7.73 -8.43
N ALA A 105 14.85 -7.45 -9.48
CA ALA A 105 14.26 -8.49 -10.32
C ALA A 105 15.35 -9.32 -11.05
N THR A 106 16.43 -8.68 -11.53
CA THR A 106 17.56 -9.38 -12.14
C THR A 106 18.24 -10.32 -11.14
N VAL A 107 18.50 -9.84 -9.90
CA VAL A 107 19.11 -10.65 -8.85
C VAL A 107 18.20 -11.83 -8.48
N MET A 108 16.86 -11.64 -8.46
CA MET A 108 15.93 -12.75 -8.24
C MET A 108 15.95 -13.76 -9.38
N CYS A 109 16.02 -13.33 -10.64
CA CYS A 109 16.22 -14.21 -11.79
C CYS A 109 17.49 -15.05 -11.63
N ILE A 110 18.61 -14.41 -11.29
CA ILE A 110 19.90 -15.09 -11.06
C ILE A 110 19.78 -16.10 -9.92
N GLY A 111 19.18 -15.69 -8.79
CA GLY A 111 18.98 -16.56 -7.63
C GLY A 111 18.19 -17.82 -7.97
N LEU A 112 17.09 -17.66 -8.73
CA LEU A 112 16.27 -18.77 -9.19
C LEU A 112 17.00 -19.65 -10.21
N TYR A 113 17.67 -19.04 -11.20
CA TYR A 113 18.41 -19.76 -12.23
C TYR A 113 19.57 -20.58 -11.67
N THR A 114 20.28 -20.04 -10.67
CA THR A 114 21.40 -20.72 -10.00
C THR A 114 20.97 -21.62 -8.84
N GLY A 115 19.67 -21.65 -8.50
CA GLY A 115 19.17 -22.37 -7.33
C GLY A 115 19.69 -21.80 -6.00
N ASN A 116 20.10 -20.53 -5.99
CA ASN A 116 20.67 -19.90 -4.79
C ASN A 116 19.61 -19.06 -4.07
N PHE A 117 19.11 -19.64 -2.97
CA PHE A 117 18.06 -19.03 -2.15
C PHE A 117 18.47 -17.68 -1.53
N LEU A 118 19.71 -17.53 -1.05
CA LEU A 118 20.17 -16.28 -0.45
C LEU A 118 20.28 -15.15 -1.47
N VAL A 119 20.69 -15.45 -2.70
CA VAL A 119 20.70 -14.48 -3.81
C VAL A 119 19.28 -14.02 -4.10
N MET A 120 18.31 -14.93 -4.12
CA MET A 120 16.91 -14.60 -4.32
C MET A 120 16.35 -13.69 -3.20
N CYS A 121 16.72 -13.97 -1.94
CA CYS A 121 16.40 -13.12 -0.79
C CYS A 121 17.02 -11.71 -0.93
N GLY A 122 18.28 -11.63 -1.38
CA GLY A 122 18.96 -10.37 -1.66
C GLY A 122 18.26 -9.55 -2.74
N GLY A 123 17.75 -10.21 -3.80
CA GLY A 123 16.94 -9.58 -4.83
C GLY A 123 15.65 -8.98 -4.26
N GLY A 124 14.96 -9.69 -3.36
CA GLY A 124 13.80 -9.19 -2.64
C GLY A 124 14.12 -7.91 -1.85
N LEU A 125 15.21 -7.91 -1.09
CA LEU A 125 15.67 -6.75 -0.31
C LEU A 125 15.91 -5.51 -1.18
N ILE A 126 16.53 -5.69 -2.36
CA ILE A 126 16.77 -4.63 -3.33
C ILE A 126 15.44 -4.11 -3.91
N LEU A 127 14.50 -4.99 -4.27
CA LEU A 127 13.15 -4.63 -4.74
C LEU A 127 12.38 -3.77 -3.73
N GLY A 128 12.66 -3.91 -2.44
CA GLY A 128 12.06 -3.08 -1.39
C GLY A 128 12.21 -1.59 -1.61
N TYR A 129 13.29 -1.11 -2.24
CA TYR A 129 13.45 0.29 -2.60
C TYR A 129 12.39 0.75 -3.62
N ALA A 130 12.12 -0.06 -4.64
CA ALA A 130 11.09 0.25 -5.64
C ALA A 130 9.69 0.31 -4.99
N VAL A 131 9.40 -0.60 -4.08
CA VAL A 131 8.13 -0.60 -3.32
C VAL A 131 8.03 0.62 -2.40
N ALA A 132 9.12 1.04 -1.73
CA ALA A 132 9.14 2.27 -0.95
C ALA A 132 8.80 3.50 -1.81
N CYS A 133 9.37 3.58 -3.03
CA CYS A 133 9.02 4.63 -3.99
C CYS A 133 7.56 4.56 -4.45
N LEU A 134 7.03 3.37 -4.71
CA LEU A 134 5.63 3.13 -5.09
C LEU A 134 4.65 3.69 -4.06
N GLN A 135 4.92 3.52 -2.78
CA GLN A 135 4.09 4.06 -1.70
C GLN A 135 4.07 5.60 -1.68
N MET A 136 5.08 6.25 -2.25
CA MET A 136 5.18 7.71 -2.30
C MET A 136 4.47 8.34 -3.49
N TYR A 137 4.03 7.56 -4.51
CA TYR A 137 3.35 8.11 -5.70
C TYR A 137 2.07 8.86 -5.35
N ARG A 138 1.28 8.37 -4.39
CA ARG A 138 0.06 9.04 -3.91
C ARG A 138 0.33 10.43 -3.33
N PHE A 139 1.47 10.61 -2.66
CA PHE A 139 1.87 11.90 -2.11
C PHE A 139 2.37 12.84 -3.20
N ALA A 140 3.13 12.30 -4.16
CA ALA A 140 3.55 13.06 -5.34
C ALA A 140 2.36 13.55 -6.16
N ALA A 141 1.30 12.74 -6.29
CA ALA A 141 0.05 13.15 -6.93
C ALA A 141 -0.60 14.36 -6.23
N ALA A 142 -0.64 14.35 -4.89
CA ALA A 142 -1.19 15.45 -4.11
C ALA A 142 -0.38 16.76 -4.25
N GLU A 143 0.92 16.66 -4.54
CA GLU A 143 1.81 17.82 -4.76
C GLU A 143 1.66 18.43 -6.16
N LEU A 144 1.14 17.65 -7.12
CA LEU A 144 0.93 18.12 -8.51
C LEU A 144 -0.32 18.99 -8.68
N VAL A 145 -1.22 19.01 -7.70
CA VAL A 145 -2.55 19.62 -7.82
C VAL A 145 -2.82 20.67 -6.73
N PRO A 146 -3.74 21.63 -6.97
CA PRO A 146 -4.24 22.52 -5.93
C PRO A 146 -4.85 21.76 -4.74
N ILE A 147 -4.93 22.42 -3.58
CA ILE A 147 -5.32 21.80 -2.30
C ILE A 147 -6.69 21.09 -2.35
N HIS A 148 -7.66 21.69 -3.03
CA HIS A 148 -9.02 21.14 -3.17
C HIS A 148 -9.10 19.89 -4.06
N TYR A 149 -8.09 19.65 -4.95
CA TYR A 149 -8.01 18.44 -5.78
C TYR A 149 -7.15 17.32 -5.18
N ARG A 150 -6.45 17.54 -4.06
CA ARG A 150 -5.48 16.57 -3.49
C ARG A 150 -6.09 15.21 -3.22
N ALA A 151 -7.25 15.17 -2.56
CA ALA A 151 -7.94 13.91 -2.24
C ALA A 151 -8.29 13.13 -3.52
N LYS A 152 -8.78 13.83 -4.55
CA LYS A 152 -9.12 13.24 -5.84
C LYS A 152 -7.88 12.72 -6.59
N ALA A 153 -6.78 13.46 -6.55
CA ALA A 153 -5.52 13.04 -7.17
C ALA A 153 -4.93 11.79 -6.49
N ILE A 154 -4.95 11.73 -5.15
CA ILE A 154 -4.56 10.54 -4.38
C ILE A 154 -5.43 9.35 -4.78
N SER A 155 -6.75 9.53 -4.84
CA SER A 155 -7.70 8.47 -5.23
C SER A 155 -7.43 7.95 -6.65
N TRP A 156 -7.19 8.83 -7.62
CA TRP A 156 -6.91 8.43 -9.00
C TRP A 156 -5.62 7.60 -9.11
N VAL A 157 -4.54 8.02 -8.45
CA VAL A 157 -3.29 7.27 -8.47
C VAL A 157 -3.47 5.92 -7.77
N THR A 158 -4.14 5.88 -6.61
CA THR A 158 -4.41 4.64 -5.89
C THR A 158 -5.29 3.67 -6.71
N ALA A 159 -6.23 4.20 -7.50
CA ALA A 159 -7.07 3.41 -8.40
C ALA A 159 -6.28 2.64 -9.47
N GLY A 160 -5.03 3.06 -9.77
CA GLY A 160 -4.11 2.27 -10.58
C GLY A 160 -3.89 0.86 -10.04
N GLY A 161 -4.02 0.67 -8.71
CA GLY A 161 -3.96 -0.66 -8.09
C GLY A 161 -5.04 -1.65 -8.57
N VAL A 162 -6.19 -1.16 -9.05
CA VAL A 162 -7.24 -2.02 -9.65
C VAL A 162 -6.72 -2.70 -10.92
N ALA A 163 -6.00 -1.96 -11.77
CA ALA A 163 -5.37 -2.55 -12.96
C ALA A 163 -4.33 -3.61 -12.57
N ALA A 164 -3.62 -3.41 -11.47
CA ALA A 164 -2.64 -4.37 -10.96
C ALA A 164 -3.28 -5.70 -10.55
N ALA A 165 -4.52 -5.69 -10.09
CA ALA A 165 -5.26 -6.92 -9.78
C ALA A 165 -5.42 -7.82 -11.02
N VAL A 166 -5.60 -7.22 -12.20
CA VAL A 166 -5.71 -7.94 -13.46
C VAL A 166 -4.34 -8.28 -14.03
N ILE A 167 -3.46 -7.28 -14.13
CA ILE A 167 -2.17 -7.40 -14.83
C ILE A 167 -1.25 -8.37 -14.09
N GLY A 168 -1.08 -8.24 -12.76
CA GLY A 168 -0.12 -9.03 -11.99
C GLY A 168 -0.37 -10.53 -12.08
N PRO A 169 -1.51 -11.06 -11.59
CA PRO A 169 -1.80 -12.49 -11.64
C PRO A 169 -1.89 -13.03 -13.07
N SER A 170 -2.40 -12.24 -14.04
CA SER A 170 -2.46 -12.66 -15.45
C SER A 170 -1.06 -12.84 -16.03
N LEU A 171 -0.13 -11.95 -15.73
CA LEU A 171 1.26 -12.09 -16.15
C LEU A 171 1.92 -13.31 -15.51
N VAL A 172 1.72 -13.54 -14.21
CA VAL A 172 2.25 -14.75 -13.54
C VAL A 172 1.71 -15.99 -14.22
N ARG A 173 0.40 -16.04 -14.47
CA ARG A 173 -0.25 -17.18 -15.15
C ARG A 173 0.34 -17.48 -16.53
N VAL A 174 0.67 -16.45 -17.30
CA VAL A 174 1.23 -16.60 -18.67
C VAL A 174 2.73 -16.89 -18.64
N THR A 175 3.46 -16.39 -17.63
CA THR A 175 4.92 -16.42 -17.62
C THR A 175 5.53 -17.49 -16.74
N HIS A 176 4.77 -18.14 -15.84
CA HIS A 176 5.33 -19.05 -14.82
C HIS A 176 6.07 -20.25 -15.43
N ASP A 177 5.66 -20.73 -16.60
CA ASP A 177 6.19 -21.91 -17.31
C ASP A 177 6.81 -21.60 -18.68
N LEU A 178 6.90 -20.33 -19.09
CA LEU A 178 7.48 -19.93 -20.39
C LEU A 178 8.98 -20.25 -20.53
N ALA A 179 9.69 -20.39 -19.42
CA ALA A 179 11.13 -20.68 -19.42
C ALA A 179 11.51 -21.49 -18.18
N MET A 180 12.60 -22.26 -18.30
CA MET A 180 13.15 -23.03 -17.19
C MET A 180 14.33 -22.28 -16.56
N PRO A 181 14.46 -22.33 -15.24
CA PRO A 181 13.55 -22.93 -14.25
C PRO A 181 12.19 -22.20 -14.18
N LEU A 182 11.15 -22.92 -13.69
CA LEU A 182 9.81 -22.33 -13.52
C LEU A 182 9.86 -20.97 -12.83
N TYR A 183 9.02 -20.02 -13.23
CA TYR A 183 8.93 -18.64 -12.75
C TYR A 183 10.10 -17.71 -13.14
N VAL A 184 11.17 -18.15 -13.79
CA VAL A 184 12.26 -17.24 -14.21
C VAL A 184 11.74 -16.16 -15.17
N ALA A 185 10.88 -16.52 -16.12
CA ALA A 185 10.24 -15.56 -17.01
C ALA A 185 9.30 -14.58 -16.27
N THR A 186 8.72 -14.99 -15.13
CA THR A 186 7.92 -14.10 -14.29
C THR A 186 8.78 -12.99 -13.69
N TYR A 187 9.97 -13.29 -13.17
CA TYR A 187 10.89 -12.26 -12.68
C TYR A 187 11.48 -11.41 -13.80
N ALA A 188 11.72 -11.98 -14.98
CA ALA A 188 12.08 -11.21 -16.17
C ALA A 188 10.96 -10.24 -16.61
N ALA A 189 9.70 -10.65 -16.46
CA ALA A 189 8.56 -9.76 -16.68
C ALA A 189 8.50 -8.62 -15.65
N ILE A 190 8.81 -8.87 -14.37
CA ILE A 190 8.92 -7.82 -13.33
C ILE A 190 10.02 -6.81 -13.72
N LEU A 191 11.17 -7.26 -14.22
CA LEU A 191 12.22 -6.39 -14.74
C LEU A 191 11.69 -5.52 -15.89
N GLY A 192 11.00 -6.11 -16.87
CA GLY A 192 10.39 -5.39 -18.00
C GLY A 192 9.37 -4.34 -17.54
N LEU A 193 8.54 -4.66 -16.55
CA LEU A 193 7.58 -3.73 -15.96
C LEU A 193 8.28 -2.54 -15.27
N HIS A 194 9.38 -2.77 -14.55
CA HIS A 194 10.17 -1.66 -13.97
C HIS A 194 10.85 -0.78 -15.04
N LEU A 195 11.25 -1.34 -16.18
CA LEU A 195 11.71 -0.58 -17.33
C LEU A 195 10.59 0.31 -17.91
N ILE A 196 9.36 -0.19 -17.99
CA ILE A 196 8.18 0.59 -18.37
C ILE A 196 7.96 1.74 -17.38
N VAL A 197 7.99 1.47 -16.07
CA VAL A 197 7.86 2.52 -15.04
C VAL A 197 8.96 3.57 -15.19
N PHE A 198 10.22 3.17 -15.39
CA PHE A 198 11.33 4.09 -15.61
C PHE A 198 11.08 5.01 -16.81
N THR A 199 10.63 4.43 -17.91
CA THR A 199 10.33 5.14 -19.15
C THR A 199 9.19 6.14 -18.93
N ILE A 200 8.05 5.71 -18.38
CA ILE A 200 6.90 6.60 -18.11
C ILE A 200 7.31 7.74 -17.15
N MET A 201 8.05 7.41 -16.10
CA MET A 201 8.52 8.37 -15.08
C MET A 201 9.41 9.48 -15.68
N SER A 202 10.12 9.18 -16.78
CA SER A 202 10.95 10.13 -17.49
C SER A 202 10.16 11.22 -18.23
N PHE A 203 8.87 10.97 -18.51
CA PHE A 203 7.95 11.93 -19.13
C PHE A 203 7.16 12.78 -18.13
N ILE A 204 7.24 12.48 -16.82
CA ILE A 204 6.54 13.25 -15.79
C ILE A 204 7.40 14.42 -15.34
N SER A 205 6.80 15.61 -15.38
CA SER A 205 7.44 16.84 -14.89
C SER A 205 6.92 17.15 -13.49
N PHE A 206 7.76 16.94 -12.48
CA PHE A 206 7.47 17.34 -11.11
C PHE A 206 7.90 18.80 -10.86
N PRO A 207 7.26 19.53 -9.91
CA PRO A 207 7.72 20.83 -9.47
C PRO A 207 9.18 20.73 -9.00
N SER A 208 10.00 21.76 -9.32
CA SER A 208 11.39 21.78 -8.87
C SER A 208 11.47 21.96 -7.35
N VAL A 209 12.51 21.42 -6.72
CA VAL A 209 12.77 21.59 -5.28
C VAL A 209 12.87 23.08 -4.93
N ALA A 210 13.41 23.90 -5.81
CA ALA A 210 13.52 25.36 -5.65
C ALA A 210 12.15 26.08 -5.67
N SER A 211 11.16 25.53 -6.39
CA SER A 211 9.81 26.12 -6.47
C SER A 211 8.91 25.73 -5.26
N ALA A 212 9.35 24.81 -4.45
CA ALA A 212 8.66 24.38 -3.23
C ALA A 212 8.99 25.26 -2.01
N SER A 213 9.92 26.22 -2.17
CA SER A 213 10.08 27.31 -1.21
C SER A 213 8.84 28.19 -1.30
N PRO A 214 8.06 28.41 -0.27
CA PRO A 214 6.92 29.31 -0.34
C PRO A 214 7.48 30.68 -0.72
N ALA A 215 6.98 31.25 -1.82
CA ALA A 215 7.08 32.70 -1.99
C ALA A 215 6.46 33.31 -0.72
N ALA A 216 7.33 33.88 0.10
CA ALA A 216 6.99 34.41 1.38
C ALA A 216 5.95 35.53 1.24
N SER A 217 4.70 35.19 1.44
CA SER A 217 3.82 36.11 2.16
C SER A 217 4.31 36.12 3.61
N PRO A 218 4.37 37.23 4.33
CA PRO A 218 4.75 37.25 5.72
C PRO A 218 3.67 36.52 6.52
N ALA A 219 3.84 35.19 6.60
CA ALA A 219 2.97 34.32 7.37
C ALA A 219 3.50 34.29 8.80
N GLU A 220 2.58 34.30 9.74
CA GLU A 220 2.81 34.10 11.17
C GLU A 220 3.93 33.09 11.46
N PRO A 221 4.72 33.25 12.52
CA PRO A 221 5.83 32.37 12.84
C PRO A 221 5.30 30.93 13.03
N VAL A 222 5.58 30.08 12.03
CA VAL A 222 5.23 28.65 12.09
C VAL A 222 5.91 28.05 13.30
N ALA A 223 5.13 27.61 14.28
CA ALA A 223 5.64 27.01 15.51
C ALA A 223 6.65 25.88 15.17
N PRO A 224 7.78 25.76 15.89
CA PRO A 224 8.80 24.77 15.62
C PRO A 224 8.20 23.35 15.65
N PRO A 225 8.70 22.43 14.78
CA PRO A 225 8.17 21.08 14.72
C PRO A 225 8.39 20.34 16.03
N ARG A 226 7.34 19.70 16.55
CA ARG A 226 7.40 18.90 17.78
C ARG A 226 8.37 17.72 17.62
N PRO A 227 9.04 17.29 18.70
CA PRO A 227 9.81 16.05 18.71
C PRO A 227 8.93 14.85 18.31
N LEU A 228 9.51 13.88 17.60
CA LEU A 228 8.76 12.73 17.07
C LEU A 228 8.08 11.90 18.18
N TRP A 229 8.72 11.78 19.35
CA TRP A 229 8.15 11.07 20.49
C TRP A 229 6.87 11.72 21.02
N VAL A 230 6.75 13.05 20.97
CA VAL A 230 5.52 13.78 21.36
C VAL A 230 4.35 13.44 20.43
N ILE A 231 4.64 13.26 19.14
CA ILE A 231 3.63 12.86 18.15
C ILE A 231 3.27 11.39 18.35
N ALA A 232 4.27 10.53 18.50
CA ALA A 232 4.13 9.09 18.66
C ALA A 232 3.42 8.70 19.97
N SER A 233 3.55 9.50 21.03
CA SER A 233 2.89 9.23 22.31
C SER A 233 1.43 9.67 22.38
N GLN A 234 0.91 10.33 21.33
CA GLN A 234 -0.51 10.67 21.29
C GLN A 234 -1.36 9.40 21.25
N PRO A 235 -2.34 9.21 22.15
CA PRO A 235 -3.19 8.01 22.14
C PRO A 235 -3.87 7.77 20.79
N ARG A 236 -4.27 8.86 20.12
CA ARG A 236 -4.88 8.79 18.78
C ARG A 236 -3.90 8.30 17.73
N PHE A 237 -2.63 8.72 17.78
CA PHE A 237 -1.59 8.20 16.88
C PHE A 237 -1.34 6.72 17.14
N ILE A 238 -1.17 6.31 18.39
CA ILE A 238 -0.91 4.91 18.78
C ILE A 238 -2.03 4.01 18.29
N ALA A 239 -3.28 4.32 18.62
CA ALA A 239 -4.42 3.48 18.25
C ALA A 239 -4.63 3.41 16.73
N SER A 240 -4.43 4.53 16.02
CA SER A 240 -4.55 4.56 14.55
C SER A 240 -3.42 3.78 13.88
N ALA A 241 -2.17 3.96 14.33
CA ALA A 241 -1.02 3.23 13.82
C ALA A 241 -1.16 1.72 14.09
N MET A 242 -1.57 1.32 15.31
CA MET A 242 -1.84 -0.09 15.64
C MET A 242 -2.91 -0.69 14.73
N ALA A 243 -4.03 0.00 14.50
CA ALA A 243 -5.07 -0.49 13.60
C ALA A 243 -4.53 -0.67 12.17
N GLY A 244 -3.72 0.27 11.67
CA GLY A 244 -3.07 0.18 10.36
C GLY A 244 -2.05 -0.97 10.26
N MET A 245 -1.21 -1.14 11.29
CA MET A 245 -0.25 -2.24 11.41
C MET A 245 -0.95 -3.60 11.38
N LEU A 246 -1.99 -3.77 12.20
CA LEU A 246 -2.72 -5.03 12.31
C LEU A 246 -3.53 -5.34 11.05
N ALA A 247 -4.10 -4.30 10.40
CA ALA A 247 -4.77 -4.45 9.11
C ALA A 247 -3.80 -4.98 8.05
N PHE A 248 -2.67 -4.31 7.88
CA PHE A 248 -1.70 -4.66 6.85
C PHE A 248 -0.98 -5.98 7.18
N GLY A 249 -0.64 -6.19 8.45
CA GLY A 249 -0.02 -7.42 8.92
C GLY A 249 -0.91 -8.65 8.69
N THR A 250 -2.19 -8.60 9.11
CA THR A 250 -3.12 -9.72 8.91
C THR A 250 -3.40 -9.97 7.42
N MET A 251 -3.57 -8.91 6.63
CA MET A 251 -3.74 -9.04 5.19
C MET A 251 -2.53 -9.74 4.56
N SER A 252 -1.33 -9.25 4.85
CA SER A 252 -0.09 -9.83 4.31
C SER A 252 0.13 -11.27 4.78
N PHE A 253 -0.23 -11.57 6.02
CA PHE A 253 -0.14 -12.91 6.62
C PHE A 253 -1.00 -13.92 5.85
N ILE A 254 -2.29 -13.62 5.65
CA ILE A 254 -3.23 -14.49 4.93
C ILE A 254 -2.86 -14.57 3.44
N MET A 255 -2.57 -13.42 2.81
CA MET A 255 -2.23 -13.34 1.39
C MET A 255 -0.94 -14.13 1.06
N SER A 256 0.08 -14.09 1.94
CA SER A 256 1.34 -14.80 1.72
C SER A 256 1.22 -16.30 1.89
N ALA A 257 0.35 -16.76 2.80
CA ALA A 257 0.14 -18.18 3.05
C ALA A 257 -0.79 -18.84 2.02
N SER A 258 -1.74 -18.08 1.46
CA SER A 258 -2.83 -18.66 0.66
C SER A 258 -2.37 -19.40 -0.61
N PRO A 259 -1.36 -18.96 -1.40
CA PRO A 259 -0.90 -19.74 -2.54
C PRO A 259 -0.35 -21.12 -2.14
N LEU A 260 0.41 -21.18 -1.04
CA LEU A 260 0.95 -22.43 -0.52
C LEU A 260 -0.16 -23.35 0.01
N ALA A 261 -1.15 -22.79 0.71
CA ALA A 261 -2.30 -23.54 1.21
C ALA A 261 -3.14 -24.13 0.07
N ILE A 262 -3.44 -23.34 -0.96
CA ILE A 262 -4.25 -23.75 -2.12
C ILE A 262 -3.57 -24.91 -2.86
N VAL A 263 -2.29 -24.78 -3.18
CA VAL A 263 -1.52 -25.82 -3.86
C VAL A 263 -1.34 -27.05 -2.95
N GLY A 264 -1.13 -26.84 -1.64
CA GLY A 264 -1.06 -27.93 -0.65
C GLY A 264 -2.37 -28.71 -0.49
N CYS A 265 -3.53 -28.11 -0.80
CA CYS A 265 -4.82 -28.80 -0.87
C CYS A 265 -5.02 -29.57 -2.20
N GLY A 266 -4.05 -29.57 -3.11
CA GLY A 266 -4.12 -30.25 -4.40
C GLY A 266 -4.80 -29.43 -5.53
N PHE A 267 -5.10 -28.16 -5.30
CA PHE A 267 -5.63 -27.28 -6.33
C PHE A 267 -4.52 -26.83 -7.29
N PRO A 268 -4.85 -26.54 -8.55
CA PRO A 268 -3.86 -26.10 -9.53
C PRO A 268 -3.32 -24.69 -9.19
N HIS A 269 -2.10 -24.37 -9.64
CA HIS A 269 -1.48 -23.05 -9.49
C HIS A 269 -2.36 -21.91 -10.03
N SER A 270 -3.15 -22.19 -11.09
CA SER A 270 -4.11 -21.23 -11.66
C SER A 270 -5.15 -20.76 -10.64
N GLU A 271 -5.57 -21.63 -9.71
CA GLU A 271 -6.49 -21.25 -8.65
C GLU A 271 -5.84 -20.30 -7.65
N ALA A 272 -4.59 -20.53 -7.26
CA ALA A 272 -3.85 -19.60 -6.42
C ALA A 272 -3.76 -18.20 -7.07
N HIS A 273 -3.49 -18.13 -8.37
CA HIS A 273 -3.44 -16.87 -9.10
C HIS A 273 -4.82 -16.18 -9.15
N TRP A 274 -5.90 -16.96 -9.32
CA TRP A 274 -7.27 -16.43 -9.32
C TRP A 274 -7.69 -15.88 -7.96
N VAL A 275 -7.35 -16.56 -6.89
CA VAL A 275 -7.63 -16.10 -5.51
C VAL A 275 -6.88 -14.80 -5.20
N ILE A 276 -5.60 -14.68 -5.59
CA ILE A 276 -4.86 -13.40 -5.44
C ILE A 276 -5.49 -12.29 -6.29
N PHE A 277 -5.95 -12.61 -7.50
CA PHE A 277 -6.64 -11.64 -8.37
C PHE A 277 -7.88 -11.04 -7.68
N VAL A 278 -8.80 -11.89 -7.18
CA VAL A 278 -10.02 -11.39 -6.52
C VAL A 278 -9.73 -10.69 -5.19
N HIS A 279 -8.69 -11.12 -4.47
CA HIS A 279 -8.21 -10.44 -3.26
C HIS A 279 -7.75 -9.01 -3.55
N VAL A 280 -6.91 -8.83 -4.56
CA VAL A 280 -6.38 -7.51 -4.93
C VAL A 280 -7.50 -6.60 -5.46
N LEU A 281 -8.48 -7.15 -6.19
CA LEU A 281 -9.71 -6.41 -6.50
C LEU A 281 -10.42 -5.94 -5.22
N GLY A 282 -10.59 -6.83 -4.24
CA GLY A 282 -11.16 -6.50 -2.94
C GLY A 282 -10.39 -5.38 -2.22
N MET A 283 -9.06 -5.35 -2.35
CA MET A 283 -8.23 -4.29 -1.74
C MET A 283 -8.42 -2.91 -2.40
N PHE A 284 -8.55 -2.83 -3.71
CA PHE A 284 -8.46 -1.55 -4.42
C PHE A 284 -9.78 -1.01 -4.94
N VAL A 285 -10.75 -1.86 -5.34
CA VAL A 285 -12.06 -1.41 -5.82
C VAL A 285 -12.80 -0.56 -4.77
N PRO A 286 -12.84 -0.92 -3.48
CA PRO A 286 -13.50 -0.10 -2.48
C PRO A 286 -12.90 1.30 -2.34
N SER A 287 -11.63 1.52 -2.72
CA SER A 287 -10.96 2.82 -2.61
C SER A 287 -11.71 3.94 -3.34
N PHE A 288 -12.47 3.63 -4.41
CA PHE A 288 -13.28 4.61 -5.13
C PHE A 288 -14.37 5.26 -4.27
N PHE A 289 -14.86 4.56 -3.24
CA PHE A 289 -15.95 5.05 -2.40
C PHE A 289 -15.62 5.12 -0.90
N THR A 290 -14.54 4.48 -0.45
CA THR A 290 -14.13 4.48 0.98
C THR A 290 -13.94 5.91 1.52
N GLY A 291 -13.39 6.83 0.73
CA GLY A 291 -13.26 8.24 1.10
C GLY A 291 -14.61 8.90 1.36
N ASN A 292 -15.62 8.62 0.53
CA ASN A 292 -16.98 9.15 0.72
C ASN A 292 -17.65 8.52 1.96
N LEU A 293 -17.42 7.23 2.21
CA LEU A 293 -17.90 6.57 3.43
C LEU A 293 -17.29 7.21 4.68
N ILE A 294 -15.98 7.48 4.67
CA ILE A 294 -15.28 8.15 5.77
C ILE A 294 -15.85 9.55 6.02
N ASN A 295 -16.11 10.32 4.97
CA ASN A 295 -16.70 11.65 5.07
C ASN A 295 -18.12 11.60 5.65
N ARG A 296 -18.92 10.57 5.29
CA ARG A 296 -20.31 10.45 5.71
C ARG A 296 -20.47 9.84 7.12
N PHE A 297 -19.70 8.82 7.46
CA PHE A 297 -19.89 8.02 8.67
C PHE A 297 -18.75 8.18 9.70
N GLY A 298 -17.70 8.88 9.33
CA GLY A 298 -16.48 9.04 10.14
C GLY A 298 -15.50 7.89 9.99
N ALA A 299 -14.21 8.19 10.12
CA ALA A 299 -13.13 7.22 9.92
C ALA A 299 -13.23 6.01 10.86
N THR A 300 -13.50 6.24 12.16
CA THR A 300 -13.59 5.16 13.16
C THR A 300 -14.72 4.17 12.88
N THR A 301 -15.86 4.63 12.34
CA THR A 301 -16.98 3.76 11.95
C THR A 301 -16.60 2.88 10.76
N VAL A 302 -15.97 3.46 9.74
CA VAL A 302 -15.51 2.71 8.56
C VAL A 302 -14.43 1.70 8.94
N MET A 303 -13.52 2.06 9.87
CA MET A 303 -12.54 1.14 10.44
C MET A 303 -13.21 -0.05 11.15
N ALA A 304 -14.26 0.19 11.93
CA ALA A 304 -15.01 -0.89 12.59
C ALA A 304 -15.65 -1.84 11.57
N TRP A 305 -16.21 -1.34 10.49
CA TRP A 305 -16.69 -2.19 9.38
C TRP A 305 -15.53 -2.99 8.76
N GLY A 306 -14.36 -2.38 8.60
CA GLY A 306 -13.15 -3.06 8.14
C GLY A 306 -12.78 -4.26 9.03
N VAL A 307 -12.78 -4.09 10.36
CA VAL A 307 -12.52 -5.18 11.32
C VAL A 307 -13.54 -6.30 11.18
N VAL A 308 -14.84 -5.96 11.11
CA VAL A 308 -15.92 -6.95 10.96
C VAL A 308 -15.77 -7.74 9.65
N LEU A 309 -15.45 -7.07 8.53
CA LEU A 309 -15.22 -7.74 7.25
C LEU A 309 -13.98 -8.64 7.30
N MET A 310 -12.86 -8.20 7.88
CA MET A 310 -11.67 -9.05 8.01
C MET A 310 -11.95 -10.28 8.88
N LEU A 311 -12.69 -10.14 9.99
CA LEU A 311 -13.16 -11.28 10.79
C LEU A 311 -14.08 -12.21 9.99
N ALA A 312 -15.01 -11.68 9.19
CA ALA A 312 -15.86 -12.49 8.32
C ALA A 312 -15.02 -13.24 7.27
N GLY A 313 -13.97 -12.64 6.72
CA GLY A 313 -13.00 -13.31 5.86
C GLY A 313 -12.29 -14.47 6.57
N VAL A 314 -11.86 -14.27 7.82
CA VAL A 314 -11.24 -15.35 8.63
C VAL A 314 -12.25 -16.46 8.93
N VAL A 315 -13.50 -16.15 9.25
CA VAL A 315 -14.56 -17.15 9.43
C VAL A 315 -14.77 -17.98 8.17
N ALA A 316 -14.79 -17.33 6.99
CA ALA A 316 -14.88 -18.04 5.71
C ALA A 316 -13.66 -18.95 5.47
N ALA A 317 -12.46 -18.53 5.86
CA ALA A 317 -11.24 -19.35 5.78
C ALA A 317 -11.27 -20.57 6.72
N LEU A 318 -11.89 -20.44 7.90
CA LEU A 318 -12.03 -21.51 8.89
C LEU A 318 -13.19 -22.47 8.57
N SER A 319 -14.18 -22.07 7.78
CA SER A 319 -15.35 -22.87 7.46
C SER A 319 -15.10 -23.98 6.45
N GLY A 320 -13.91 -24.04 5.81
CA GLY A 320 -13.54 -25.11 4.90
C GLY A 320 -12.31 -24.82 4.08
N MET A 321 -11.94 -25.79 3.23
CA MET A 321 -10.78 -25.72 2.33
C MET A 321 -11.18 -25.87 0.85
N SER A 322 -12.41 -25.49 0.47
CA SER A 322 -12.82 -25.47 -0.92
C SER A 322 -12.31 -24.22 -1.63
N GLU A 323 -12.29 -24.25 -2.96
CA GLU A 323 -11.94 -23.07 -3.78
C GLU A 323 -12.76 -21.83 -3.38
N TRP A 324 -14.07 -22.01 -3.11
CA TRP A 324 -14.95 -20.93 -2.71
C TRP A 324 -14.59 -20.36 -1.33
N ASN A 325 -14.14 -21.20 -0.38
CA ASN A 325 -13.67 -20.72 0.92
C ASN A 325 -12.47 -19.79 0.76
N PHE A 326 -11.47 -20.16 -0.07
CA PHE A 326 -10.30 -19.31 -0.34
C PHE A 326 -10.70 -18.02 -1.06
N ARG A 327 -11.54 -18.10 -2.11
CA ARG A 327 -12.00 -16.93 -2.87
C ARG A 327 -12.75 -15.93 -2.00
N ILE A 328 -13.74 -16.38 -1.22
CA ILE A 328 -14.54 -15.53 -0.34
C ILE A 328 -13.67 -14.97 0.78
N ALA A 329 -12.87 -15.80 1.44
CA ALA A 329 -12.02 -15.39 2.55
C ALA A 329 -11.08 -14.25 2.14
N LEU A 330 -10.37 -14.40 1.01
CA LEU A 330 -9.41 -13.41 0.58
C LEU A 330 -10.08 -12.16 0.01
N THR A 331 -11.17 -12.29 -0.74
CA THR A 331 -11.91 -11.12 -1.25
C THR A 331 -12.43 -10.25 -0.12
N VAL A 332 -13.11 -10.84 0.86
CA VAL A 332 -13.67 -10.13 2.00
C VAL A 332 -12.58 -9.55 2.89
N ASN A 333 -11.46 -10.28 3.08
CA ASN A 333 -10.28 -9.78 3.77
C ASN A 333 -9.70 -8.54 3.07
N GLY A 334 -9.62 -8.54 1.73
CA GLY A 334 -9.17 -7.38 0.95
C GLY A 334 -10.03 -6.14 1.15
N VAL A 335 -11.37 -6.29 1.09
CA VAL A 335 -12.33 -5.19 1.33
C VAL A 335 -12.19 -4.66 2.77
N GLY A 336 -12.12 -5.56 3.75
CA GLY A 336 -11.95 -5.22 5.15
C GLY A 336 -10.63 -4.47 5.41
N TRP A 337 -9.55 -4.94 4.80
CA TRP A 337 -8.26 -4.25 4.82
C TRP A 337 -8.35 -2.82 4.30
N ASN A 338 -9.00 -2.61 3.17
CA ASN A 338 -9.16 -1.28 2.60
C ASN A 338 -9.84 -0.31 3.58
N PHE A 339 -10.96 -0.71 4.17
CA PHE A 339 -11.70 0.13 5.12
C PHE A 339 -10.89 0.43 6.39
N LEU A 340 -10.25 -0.58 6.94
CA LEU A 340 -9.47 -0.45 8.18
C LEU A 340 -8.20 0.38 7.94
N PHE A 341 -7.44 0.09 6.88
CA PHE A 341 -6.17 0.74 6.60
C PHE A 341 -6.33 2.19 6.12
N VAL A 342 -7.30 2.46 5.22
CA VAL A 342 -7.56 3.83 4.73
C VAL A 342 -8.10 4.70 5.87
N GLY A 343 -8.99 4.17 6.71
CA GLY A 343 -9.49 4.87 7.89
C GLY A 343 -8.38 5.18 8.90
N ALA A 344 -7.53 4.20 9.21
CA ALA A 344 -6.38 4.36 10.10
C ALA A 344 -5.39 5.42 9.58
N THR A 345 -5.02 5.33 8.29
CA THR A 345 -4.15 6.32 7.65
C THR A 345 -4.75 7.73 7.70
N THR A 346 -6.06 7.86 7.47
CA THR A 346 -6.77 9.14 7.57
C THR A 346 -6.65 9.72 8.97
N LEU A 347 -6.84 8.91 10.02
CA LEU A 347 -6.70 9.38 11.41
C LEU A 347 -5.26 9.77 11.77
N VAL A 348 -4.25 9.01 11.32
CA VAL A 348 -2.83 9.35 11.50
C VAL A 348 -2.54 10.74 10.94
N THR A 349 -3.14 11.12 9.80
CA THR A 349 -2.91 12.47 9.22
C THR A 349 -3.42 13.61 10.07
N THR A 350 -4.30 13.34 11.03
CA THR A 350 -4.81 14.35 11.97
C THR A 350 -3.94 14.55 13.21
N CYS A 351 -2.90 13.72 13.40
CA CYS A 351 -2.05 13.74 14.60
C CYS A 351 -0.83 14.66 14.48
N TYR A 352 -0.52 15.16 13.30
CA TYR A 352 0.68 15.96 13.03
C TYR A 352 0.39 17.22 12.23
N ARG A 353 1.26 18.23 12.39
CA ARG A 353 1.23 19.50 11.64
C ARG A 353 1.88 19.34 10.26
N PRO A 354 1.64 20.26 9.30
CA PRO A 354 2.23 20.18 7.96
C PRO A 354 3.76 20.05 7.95
N ASN A 355 4.46 20.75 8.86
CA ASN A 355 5.92 20.71 8.98
C ASN A 355 6.46 19.44 9.69
N GLU A 356 5.58 18.61 10.29
CA GLU A 356 5.91 17.35 10.97
C GLU A 356 5.61 16.12 10.12
N ARG A 357 4.95 16.30 8.95
CA ARG A 357 4.38 15.26 8.11
C ARG A 357 5.39 14.17 7.74
N GLY A 358 6.57 14.54 7.24
CA GLY A 358 7.54 13.57 6.73
C GLY A 358 7.97 12.54 7.78
N LYS A 359 8.39 13.01 8.97
CA LYS A 359 8.84 12.12 10.06
C LYS A 359 7.71 11.29 10.67
N SER A 360 6.49 11.86 10.76
CA SER A 360 5.34 11.15 11.33
C SER A 360 4.83 10.04 10.41
N GLN A 361 4.80 10.30 9.10
CA GLN A 361 4.45 9.28 8.10
C GLN A 361 5.52 8.20 8.00
N ALA A 362 6.81 8.58 8.02
CA ALA A 362 7.89 7.62 8.00
C ALA A 362 7.85 6.68 9.22
N LEU A 363 7.52 7.19 10.41
CA LEU A 363 7.34 6.35 11.59
C LEU A 363 6.15 5.38 11.41
N ASN A 364 5.00 5.89 10.94
CA ASN A 364 3.84 5.04 10.70
C ASN A 364 4.16 3.93 9.69
N ASP A 365 4.80 4.26 8.58
CA ASP A 365 5.14 3.30 7.54
C ASP A 365 6.20 2.29 8.02
N LEU A 366 7.18 2.74 8.81
CA LEU A 366 8.13 1.84 9.47
C LEU A 366 7.41 0.79 10.33
N LEU A 367 6.47 1.21 11.16
CA LEU A 367 5.69 0.32 12.02
C LEU A 367 4.85 -0.67 11.20
N VAL A 368 4.15 -0.17 10.17
CA VAL A 368 3.33 -1.00 9.27
C VAL A 368 4.19 -2.04 8.56
N PHE A 369 5.31 -1.63 7.95
CA PHE A 369 6.14 -2.57 7.19
C PHE A 369 6.96 -3.51 8.06
N SER A 370 7.31 -3.12 9.30
CA SER A 370 7.88 -4.05 10.30
C SER A 370 6.90 -5.18 10.60
N THR A 371 5.64 -4.83 10.85
CA THR A 371 4.60 -5.82 11.12
C THR A 371 4.34 -6.69 9.88
N THR A 372 4.34 -6.09 8.68
CA THR A 372 4.16 -6.80 7.42
C THR A 372 5.28 -7.79 7.16
N ALA A 373 6.54 -7.40 7.38
CA ALA A 373 7.69 -8.29 7.22
C ALA A 373 7.61 -9.49 8.18
N THR A 374 7.30 -9.25 9.45
CA THR A 374 7.11 -10.30 10.45
C THR A 374 5.96 -11.22 10.06
N SER A 375 4.82 -10.67 9.64
CA SER A 375 3.65 -11.43 9.22
C SER A 375 3.93 -12.29 8.00
N SER A 376 4.61 -11.77 6.98
CA SER A 376 4.96 -12.50 5.77
C SER A 376 5.92 -13.67 6.06
N PHE A 377 6.90 -13.47 6.95
CA PHE A 377 7.80 -14.53 7.41
C PHE A 377 7.02 -15.61 8.17
N MET A 378 6.24 -15.20 9.17
CA MET A 378 5.45 -16.11 9.99
C MET A 378 4.42 -16.89 9.16
N ALA A 379 3.91 -16.31 8.07
CA ALA A 379 2.94 -16.95 7.19
C ALA A 379 3.49 -18.24 6.57
N GLY A 380 4.70 -18.21 6.02
CA GLY A 380 5.35 -19.40 5.46
C GLY A 380 5.64 -20.45 6.52
N PHE A 381 6.22 -20.02 7.65
CA PHE A 381 6.58 -20.91 8.75
C PHE A 381 5.37 -21.61 9.40
N LEU A 382 4.30 -20.86 9.66
CA LEU A 382 3.10 -21.42 10.29
C LEU A 382 2.29 -22.28 9.31
N GLN A 383 2.24 -21.87 8.04
CA GLN A 383 1.55 -22.64 6.99
C GLN A 383 2.20 -24.02 6.80
N ASP A 384 3.52 -24.09 6.79
CA ASP A 384 4.26 -25.33 6.65
C ASP A 384 4.07 -26.27 7.86
N ARG A 385 4.19 -25.74 9.09
CA ARG A 385 4.15 -26.54 10.30
C ARG A 385 2.76 -26.92 10.80
N TRP A 386 1.81 -26.01 10.68
CA TRP A 386 0.50 -26.13 11.30
C TRP A 386 -0.65 -26.08 10.30
N GLY A 387 -0.38 -25.70 9.06
CA GLY A 387 -1.36 -25.61 8.00
C GLY A 387 -2.28 -24.37 8.09
N TRP A 388 -3.29 -24.37 7.24
CA TRP A 388 -4.17 -23.23 7.01
C TRP A 388 -5.06 -22.84 8.19
N GLN A 389 -5.63 -23.82 8.89
CA GLN A 389 -6.61 -23.52 9.95
C GLN A 389 -5.99 -22.85 11.19
N PRO A 390 -4.89 -23.34 11.80
CA PRO A 390 -4.24 -22.68 12.92
C PRO A 390 -3.74 -21.27 12.57
N LEU A 391 -3.26 -21.07 11.33
CA LEU A 391 -2.86 -19.76 10.82
C LEU A 391 -4.04 -18.77 10.87
N ASN A 392 -5.23 -19.18 10.48
CA ASN A 392 -6.40 -18.32 10.52
C ASN A 392 -6.88 -18.06 11.95
N TRP A 393 -6.75 -19.01 12.88
CA TRP A 393 -7.02 -18.76 14.31
C TRP A 393 -6.09 -17.69 14.90
N PHE A 394 -4.81 -17.67 14.48
CA PHE A 394 -3.90 -16.59 14.86
C PHE A 394 -4.35 -15.23 14.29
N SER A 395 -4.89 -15.23 13.08
CA SER A 395 -5.46 -14.02 12.47
C SER A 395 -6.67 -13.46 13.25
N VAL A 396 -7.48 -14.33 13.91
CA VAL A 396 -8.54 -13.88 14.82
C VAL A 396 -7.97 -13.03 15.94
N LEU A 397 -6.87 -13.48 16.58
CA LEU A 397 -6.24 -12.73 17.68
C LEU A 397 -5.76 -11.34 17.23
N LEU A 398 -5.14 -11.26 16.04
CA LEU A 398 -4.71 -9.98 15.47
C LEU A 398 -5.91 -9.04 15.22
N MET A 399 -7.01 -9.58 14.72
CA MET A 399 -8.21 -8.78 14.46
C MET A 399 -8.94 -8.36 15.74
N LEU A 400 -8.92 -9.17 16.80
CA LEU A 400 -9.41 -8.77 18.11
C LEU A 400 -8.58 -7.61 18.68
N ALA A 401 -7.26 -7.65 18.54
CA ALA A 401 -6.40 -6.55 18.93
C ALA A 401 -6.70 -5.26 18.11
N ALA A 402 -6.97 -5.40 16.81
CA ALA A 402 -7.41 -4.28 15.96
C ALA A 402 -8.78 -3.74 16.40
N ALA A 403 -9.72 -4.61 16.77
CA ALA A 403 -11.01 -4.22 17.34
C ALA A 403 -10.83 -3.40 18.61
N CYS A 404 -9.96 -3.84 19.53
CA CYS A 404 -9.65 -3.09 20.75
C CYS A 404 -9.07 -1.70 20.43
N ALA A 405 -8.15 -1.59 19.45
CA ALA A 405 -7.61 -0.31 19.05
C ALA A 405 -8.68 0.63 18.46
N VAL A 406 -9.59 0.10 17.63
CA VAL A 406 -10.70 0.88 17.06
C VAL A 406 -11.71 1.29 18.11
N LEU A 407 -12.04 0.41 19.07
CA LEU A 407 -12.89 0.73 20.21
C LEU A 407 -12.26 1.81 21.08
N TRP A 408 -10.96 1.71 21.37
CA TRP A 408 -10.24 2.73 22.11
C TRP A 408 -10.35 4.11 21.45
N LEU A 409 -10.23 4.21 20.11
CA LEU A 409 -10.44 5.45 19.36
C LEU A 409 -11.85 6.03 19.54
N ARG A 410 -12.88 5.21 19.70
CA ARG A 410 -14.26 5.67 19.94
C ARG A 410 -14.44 6.34 21.29
N TYR A 411 -13.73 5.85 22.32
CA TYR A 411 -13.81 6.39 23.68
C TYR A 411 -12.94 7.64 23.89
N GLN A 412 -11.98 7.90 22.98
CA GLN A 412 -11.22 9.13 23.01
C GLN A 412 -12.11 10.29 22.55
N ARG A 413 -12.48 11.17 23.48
CA ARG A 413 -13.16 12.43 23.14
C ARG A 413 -12.29 13.18 22.13
N PRO A 414 -12.88 13.80 21.07
CA PRO A 414 -12.13 14.71 20.25
C PRO A 414 -11.58 15.79 21.19
N THR A 415 -10.27 15.79 21.41
CA THR A 415 -9.61 16.94 22.00
C THR A 415 -9.84 18.08 21.00
N LEU A 416 -10.78 18.97 21.32
CA LEU A 416 -10.90 20.29 20.73
C LEU A 416 -9.58 21.01 21.12
N SER A 417 -8.53 20.77 20.36
CA SER A 417 -7.27 21.47 20.46
C SER A 417 -7.03 22.19 19.16
N ALA A 418 -7.28 23.49 19.26
CA ALA A 418 -6.70 24.55 18.48
C ALA A 418 -7.14 24.68 17.02
N ALA A 419 -8.39 25.11 16.82
CA ALA A 419 -8.57 26.30 16.01
C ALA A 419 -8.01 27.49 16.86
N HIS A 420 -6.85 27.94 16.55
CA HIS A 420 -6.37 29.32 16.65
C HIS A 420 -4.98 29.36 16.04
#